data_a21c9885f316ba6f5c19ffc65ed9aa27
#
_entry.id   a21c9885f316ba6f5c19ffc65ed9aa27
#
_cell.length_a   1.000
_cell.length_b   1.000
_cell.length_c   1.000
_cell.angle_alpha   90.00
_cell.angle_beta   90.00
_cell.angle_gamma   90.00
#
_symmetry.space_group_name_H-M   'P 1'
#
loop_
_entity.id
_entity.type
_entity.pdbx_description
1 polymer ?
#
loop_
_entity_poly.entity_id
_entity_poly.type
_entity_poly.pdbx_seq_one_letter_code
_entity_poly.pdbx_strand_id
1 'polypeptide(L)'
;MHIAIVGTGYVGLVTGTCFAEMGFDVLCVDIDEKKVEQLKRGVPTIYETGLEMLLKRNIKEGRLDFTTDLARAAFGSDVLFLALPTPPGGNGAADLSYVKKAAGDLADLWAGSSDSGYHVVVNKSTVPVGTADAVREIMESRKLNVGEDFDVVSNPEFLREGVAVADFMKPERVVVGTRSERAAEIMRTIYEPFVRQGNPILVMDERSSEMTKYAANSFLATKISFINEVANLCEEVGANVDQVRKGIGLDSRIGNLFLYPGIGFGGSCFPKDVQALKRTADEYGYDFKILDAVLNVNDRQRIQMADRIVSSFGGSLEGKRIAVWGLAFKARTDDVRESPAHYVIQELLKAGAQIHAFD
;
A
#
# COMPACT_ATOMS: atom_id res chain seq x y z
N MET A 1 -2.74 16.66 20.58
CA MET A 1 -2.41 15.23 20.28
C MET A 1 -1.21 15.23 19.37
N HIS A 2 -0.16 14.58 19.81
CA HIS A 2 1.09 14.45 19.08
C HIS A 2 1.14 13.08 18.41
N ILE A 3 1.47 13.07 17.13
CA ILE A 3 1.49 11.85 16.31
C ILE A 3 2.91 11.62 15.79
N ALA A 4 3.43 10.41 15.96
CA ALA A 4 4.63 9.98 15.28
C ALA A 4 4.32 9.07 14.09
N ILE A 5 5.10 9.22 13.02
CA ILE A 5 5.08 8.31 11.86
C ILE A 5 6.47 7.68 11.75
N VAL A 6 6.56 6.38 11.98
CA VAL A 6 7.81 5.63 11.85
C VAL A 6 7.90 5.02 10.45
N GLY A 7 8.82 5.54 9.65
CA GLY A 7 8.99 5.27 8.23
C GLY A 7 8.41 6.39 7.35
N THR A 8 9.25 6.98 6.49
CA THR A 8 8.86 8.04 5.53
C THR A 8 8.87 7.52 4.09
N GLY A 9 8.43 6.28 3.90
CA GLY A 9 8.07 5.76 2.60
C GLY A 9 6.79 6.40 2.08
N TYR A 10 6.24 5.85 0.98
CA TYR A 10 5.06 6.41 0.32
C TYR A 10 3.89 6.63 1.31
N VAL A 11 3.50 5.57 2.02
CA VAL A 11 2.39 5.60 2.98
C VAL A 11 2.67 6.55 4.15
N GLY A 12 3.87 6.46 4.75
CA GLY A 12 4.20 7.26 5.92
C GLY A 12 4.29 8.74 5.63
N LEU A 13 4.93 9.14 4.52
CA LEU A 13 5.08 10.55 4.17
C LEU A 13 3.73 11.20 3.83
N VAL A 14 2.87 10.51 3.07
CA VAL A 14 1.51 10.99 2.78
C VAL A 14 0.69 11.09 4.06
N THR A 15 0.71 10.04 4.90
CA THR A 15 -0.03 10.00 6.18
C THR A 15 0.37 11.15 7.10
N GLY A 16 1.67 11.31 7.35
CA GLY A 16 2.18 12.36 8.25
C GLY A 16 1.87 13.75 7.75
N THR A 17 2.07 13.99 6.44
CA THR A 17 1.76 15.30 5.83
C THR A 17 0.27 15.61 5.91
N CYS A 18 -0.61 14.64 5.65
CA CYS A 18 -2.06 14.86 5.72
C CYS A 18 -2.57 15.03 7.16
N PHE A 19 -2.00 14.35 8.15
CA PHE A 19 -2.33 14.61 9.55
C PHE A 19 -1.92 16.03 9.97
N ALA A 20 -0.70 16.45 9.62
CA ALA A 20 -0.25 17.82 9.89
C ALA A 20 -1.15 18.87 9.21
N GLU A 21 -1.64 18.59 8.00
CA GLU A 21 -2.57 19.46 7.28
C GLU A 21 -3.90 19.64 8.00
N MET A 22 -4.36 18.63 8.75
CA MET A 22 -5.56 18.71 9.58
C MET A 22 -5.32 19.35 10.95
N GLY A 23 -4.08 19.78 11.25
CA GLY A 23 -3.76 20.55 12.46
C GLY A 23 -3.16 19.71 13.59
N PHE A 24 -2.77 18.46 13.35
CA PHE A 24 -2.02 17.67 14.33
C PHE A 24 -0.53 18.04 14.32
N ASP A 25 0.13 17.91 15.48
CA ASP A 25 1.57 17.99 15.58
C ASP A 25 2.16 16.63 15.21
N VAL A 26 2.93 16.57 14.11
CA VAL A 26 3.42 15.33 13.54
C VAL A 26 4.93 15.29 13.49
N LEU A 27 5.53 14.24 14.04
CA LEU A 27 6.94 13.92 13.94
C LEU A 27 7.15 12.66 13.10
N CYS A 28 7.77 12.81 11.94
CA CYS A 28 8.12 11.68 11.09
C CYS A 28 9.55 11.20 11.38
N VAL A 29 9.71 9.88 11.52
CA VAL A 29 11.00 9.23 11.81
C VAL A 29 11.43 8.38 10.63
N ASP A 30 12.67 8.51 10.18
CA ASP A 30 13.30 7.60 9.22
C ASP A 30 14.76 7.38 9.59
N ILE A 31 15.29 6.20 9.32
CA ILE A 31 16.69 5.86 9.62
C ILE A 31 17.68 6.48 8.64
N ASP A 32 17.22 6.94 7.49
CA ASP A 32 18.05 7.55 6.43
C ASP A 32 18.20 9.05 6.69
N GLU A 33 19.37 9.46 7.18
CA GLU A 33 19.71 10.85 7.47
C GLU A 33 19.55 11.75 6.23
N LYS A 34 19.95 11.28 5.04
CA LYS A 34 19.85 12.07 3.80
C LYS A 34 18.40 12.36 3.44
N LYS A 35 17.56 11.34 3.60
CA LYS A 35 16.12 11.46 3.38
C LYS A 35 15.50 12.44 4.38
N VAL A 36 15.85 12.34 5.66
CA VAL A 36 15.39 13.26 6.71
C VAL A 36 15.82 14.70 6.42
N GLU A 37 17.07 14.92 6.05
CA GLU A 37 17.55 16.27 5.69
C GLU A 37 16.85 16.84 4.45
N GLN A 38 16.57 16.02 3.44
CA GLN A 38 15.81 16.41 2.26
C GLN A 38 14.38 16.83 2.63
N LEU A 39 13.70 16.02 3.44
CA LEU A 39 12.34 16.28 3.90
C LEU A 39 12.26 17.54 4.78
N LYS A 40 13.21 17.78 5.68
CA LYS A 40 13.29 19.02 6.47
C LYS A 40 13.37 20.28 5.61
N ARG A 41 13.93 20.18 4.41
CA ARG A 41 13.98 21.29 3.44
C ARG A 41 12.68 21.43 2.62
N GLY A 42 11.67 20.60 2.90
CA GLY A 42 10.40 20.60 2.18
C GLY A 42 10.47 19.98 0.78
N VAL A 43 11.46 19.12 0.53
CA VAL A 43 11.61 18.40 -0.74
C VAL A 43 11.14 16.95 -0.54
N PRO A 44 10.04 16.54 -1.16
CA PRO A 44 9.53 15.18 -1.01
C PRO A 44 10.49 14.16 -1.64
N THR A 45 10.50 12.95 -1.08
CA THR A 45 11.32 11.82 -1.54
C THR A 45 10.54 10.85 -2.43
N ILE A 46 9.29 11.18 -2.71
CA ILE A 46 8.37 10.44 -3.57
C ILE A 46 7.64 11.41 -4.49
N TYR A 47 7.22 10.92 -5.66
CA TYR A 47 6.34 11.69 -6.53
C TYR A 47 4.87 11.45 -6.16
N GLU A 48 4.18 12.51 -5.71
CA GLU A 48 2.74 12.47 -5.42
C GLU A 48 2.13 13.87 -5.62
N THR A 49 1.04 13.91 -6.36
CA THR A 49 0.36 15.18 -6.71
C THR A 49 -0.11 15.93 -5.47
N GLY A 50 0.34 17.17 -5.32
CA GLY A 50 -0.06 18.05 -4.22
C GLY A 50 0.72 17.86 -2.92
N LEU A 51 1.53 16.81 -2.78
CA LEU A 51 2.26 16.51 -1.55
C LEU A 51 3.30 17.59 -1.20
N GLU A 52 4.08 18.05 -2.16
CA GLU A 52 5.14 19.05 -1.92
C GLU A 52 4.61 20.35 -1.34
N MET A 53 3.47 20.80 -1.84
CA MET A 53 2.82 22.03 -1.35
C MET A 53 2.39 21.87 0.11
N LEU A 54 1.77 20.76 0.48
CA LEU A 54 1.34 20.48 1.85
C LEU A 54 2.53 20.31 2.78
N LEU A 55 3.55 19.60 2.33
CA LEU A 55 4.80 19.37 3.06
C LEU A 55 5.43 20.70 3.47
N LYS A 56 5.72 21.57 2.49
CA LYS A 56 6.32 22.89 2.72
C LYS A 56 5.49 23.75 3.66
N ARG A 57 4.17 23.76 3.49
CA ARG A 57 3.27 24.54 4.33
C ARG A 57 3.33 24.09 5.78
N ASN A 58 3.21 22.78 6.04
CA ASN A 58 3.14 22.25 7.39
C ASN A 58 4.49 22.30 8.14
N ILE A 59 5.61 22.21 7.44
CA ILE A 59 6.95 22.47 8.00
C ILE A 59 7.05 23.96 8.42
N LYS A 60 6.67 24.88 7.53
CA LYS A 60 6.71 26.31 7.82
C LYS A 60 5.86 26.71 9.02
N GLU A 61 4.70 26.06 9.20
CA GLU A 61 3.79 26.32 10.32
C GLU A 61 4.15 25.53 11.58
N GLY A 62 5.23 24.73 11.56
CA GLY A 62 5.74 24.01 12.72
C GLY A 62 4.92 22.79 13.13
N ARG A 63 3.97 22.35 12.29
CA ARG A 63 3.14 21.16 12.55
C ARG A 63 3.75 19.86 12.05
N LEU A 64 4.77 19.91 11.21
CA LEU A 64 5.42 18.72 10.64
C LEU A 64 6.93 18.86 10.79
N ASP A 65 7.55 17.88 11.43
CA ASP A 65 9.00 17.78 11.59
C ASP A 65 9.50 16.36 11.28
N PHE A 66 10.80 16.24 11.04
CA PHE A 66 11.44 14.98 10.66
C PHE A 66 12.65 14.72 11.53
N THR A 67 12.92 13.46 11.88
CA THR A 67 14.06 13.10 12.72
C THR A 67 14.55 11.68 12.41
N THR A 68 15.80 11.39 12.78
CA THR A 68 16.31 10.01 12.85
C THR A 68 16.22 9.44 14.27
N ASP A 69 15.82 10.25 15.23
CA ASP A 69 15.74 9.89 16.65
C ASP A 69 14.38 9.27 17.00
N LEU A 70 14.34 7.94 17.12
CA LEU A 70 13.15 7.23 17.52
C LEU A 70 12.73 7.52 18.96
N ALA A 71 13.68 7.79 19.87
CA ALA A 71 13.38 8.08 21.27
C ALA A 71 12.61 9.40 21.40
N ARG A 72 12.98 10.42 20.60
CA ARG A 72 12.22 11.68 20.54
C ARG A 72 10.77 11.46 20.13
N ALA A 73 10.51 10.54 19.21
CA ALA A 73 9.14 10.19 18.78
C ALA A 73 8.42 9.36 19.85
N ALA A 74 9.09 8.39 20.44
CA ALA A 74 8.52 7.48 21.46
C ALA A 74 8.00 8.23 22.69
N PHE A 75 8.75 9.21 23.19
CA PHE A 75 8.37 9.99 24.38
C PHE A 75 7.59 11.28 24.06
N GLY A 76 7.63 11.73 22.81
CA GLY A 76 6.97 12.96 22.38
C GLY A 76 5.61 12.77 21.74
N SER A 77 5.08 11.53 21.63
CA SER A 77 3.86 11.28 20.87
C SER A 77 2.88 10.36 21.60
N ASP A 78 1.60 10.67 21.48
CA ASP A 78 0.48 9.88 22.02
C ASP A 78 0.19 8.64 21.16
N VAL A 79 0.35 8.79 19.83
CA VAL A 79 0.04 7.78 18.83
C VAL A 79 1.20 7.62 17.84
N LEU A 80 1.65 6.39 17.66
CA LEU A 80 2.80 6.05 16.80
C LEU A 80 2.35 5.14 15.65
N PHE A 81 2.38 5.64 14.43
CA PHE A 81 2.05 4.88 13.23
C PHE A 81 3.31 4.20 12.66
N LEU A 82 3.29 2.89 12.58
CA LEU A 82 4.32 2.10 11.91
C LEU A 82 3.98 2.01 10.41
N ALA A 83 4.67 2.82 9.61
CA ALA A 83 4.52 2.90 8.15
C ALA A 83 5.79 2.36 7.47
N LEU A 84 6.19 1.15 7.87
CA LEU A 84 7.45 0.52 7.52
C LEU A 84 7.31 -0.41 6.29
N PRO A 85 8.38 -0.64 5.53
CA PRO A 85 8.32 -1.54 4.39
C PRO A 85 8.03 -2.98 4.83
N THR A 86 7.23 -3.67 4.02
CA THR A 86 6.92 -5.10 4.16
C THR A 86 7.19 -5.79 2.81
N PRO A 87 8.47 -5.88 2.39
CA PRO A 87 8.81 -6.46 1.11
C PRO A 87 8.45 -7.95 1.07
N PRO A 88 8.22 -8.53 -0.12
CA PRO A 88 8.04 -9.97 -0.23
C PRO A 88 9.35 -10.68 0.11
N GLY A 89 9.28 -11.67 0.99
CA GLY A 89 10.36 -12.62 1.24
C GLY A 89 10.52 -13.60 0.08
N GLY A 90 11.60 -14.37 0.06
CA GLY A 90 11.89 -15.33 -1.00
C GLY A 90 10.85 -16.44 -1.20
N ASN A 91 9.97 -16.62 -0.23
CA ASN A 91 8.84 -17.58 -0.26
C ASN A 91 7.46 -16.92 -0.52
N GLY A 92 7.44 -15.62 -0.86
CA GLY A 92 6.21 -14.86 -1.09
C GLY A 92 5.52 -14.34 0.19
N ALA A 93 5.98 -14.72 1.38
CA ALA A 93 5.49 -14.13 2.62
C ALA A 93 5.99 -12.69 2.78
N ALA A 94 5.23 -11.83 3.48
CA ALA A 94 5.70 -10.48 3.79
C ALA A 94 6.81 -10.52 4.87
N ASP A 95 7.90 -9.80 4.63
CA ASP A 95 8.96 -9.63 5.63
C ASP A 95 8.53 -8.59 6.68
N LEU A 96 8.30 -9.04 7.90
CA LEU A 96 7.88 -8.22 9.05
C LEU A 96 9.06 -7.77 9.92
N SER A 97 10.30 -8.02 9.53
CA SER A 97 11.48 -7.72 10.36
C SER A 97 11.55 -6.25 10.78
N TYR A 98 11.22 -5.32 9.88
CA TYR A 98 11.20 -3.89 10.18
C TYR A 98 10.11 -3.52 11.19
N VAL A 99 8.90 -4.06 11.05
CA VAL A 99 7.79 -3.80 11.97
C VAL A 99 8.10 -4.36 13.36
N LYS A 100 8.58 -5.62 13.43
CA LYS A 100 8.95 -6.28 14.68
C LYS A 100 10.11 -5.57 15.38
N LYS A 101 11.11 -5.13 14.60
CA LYS A 101 12.25 -4.37 15.15
C LYS A 101 11.78 -3.04 15.75
N ALA A 102 10.97 -2.26 15.03
CA ALA A 102 10.47 -0.98 15.53
C ALA A 102 9.60 -1.17 16.79
N ALA A 103 8.75 -2.19 16.83
CA ALA A 103 7.97 -2.53 18.02
C ALA A 103 8.87 -2.88 19.21
N GLY A 104 9.95 -3.64 18.97
CA GLY A 104 10.94 -3.96 20.00
C GLY A 104 11.71 -2.74 20.49
N ASP A 105 12.20 -1.91 19.58
CA ASP A 105 12.93 -0.69 19.91
C ASP A 105 12.06 0.30 20.72
N LEU A 106 10.78 0.46 20.38
CA LEU A 106 9.82 1.27 21.14
C LEU A 106 9.56 0.69 22.53
N ALA A 107 9.37 -0.62 22.62
CA ALA A 107 9.13 -1.29 23.89
C ALA A 107 10.34 -1.19 24.82
N ASP A 108 11.56 -1.33 24.30
CA ASP A 108 12.80 -1.18 25.08
C ASP A 108 12.96 0.26 25.63
N LEU A 109 12.58 1.27 24.86
CA LEU A 109 12.56 2.68 25.29
C LEU A 109 11.58 2.90 26.44
N TRP A 110 10.34 2.43 26.29
CA TRP A 110 9.29 2.63 27.31
C TRP A 110 9.52 1.82 28.57
N ALA A 111 9.95 0.56 28.46
CA ALA A 111 10.29 -0.27 29.61
C ALA A 111 11.46 0.28 30.44
N GLY A 112 12.35 1.05 29.82
CA GLY A 112 13.46 1.73 30.47
C GLY A 112 13.09 3.04 31.18
N SER A 113 11.83 3.53 31.01
CA SER A 113 11.34 4.79 31.57
C SER A 113 10.33 4.58 32.66
N SER A 114 10.43 5.36 33.76
CA SER A 114 9.45 5.35 34.84
C SER A 114 8.19 6.18 34.55
N ASP A 115 8.16 6.92 33.46
CA ASP A 115 7.07 7.84 33.08
C ASP A 115 6.91 7.86 31.55
N SER A 116 6.53 6.72 30.97
CA SER A 116 6.28 6.61 29.52
C SER A 116 4.89 7.06 29.13
N GLY A 117 3.92 7.01 30.05
CA GLY A 117 2.51 7.26 29.75
C GLY A 117 1.84 6.12 28.97
N TYR A 118 0.66 6.39 28.40
CA TYR A 118 -0.06 5.45 27.55
C TYR A 118 0.08 5.82 26.09
N HIS A 119 0.37 4.82 25.26
CA HIS A 119 0.61 5.00 23.83
C HIS A 119 -0.27 4.09 22.98
N VAL A 120 -0.68 4.58 21.80
CA VAL A 120 -1.32 3.75 20.78
C VAL A 120 -0.33 3.45 19.66
N VAL A 121 0.00 2.18 19.47
CA VAL A 121 0.88 1.71 18.38
C VAL A 121 0.03 1.22 17.22
N VAL A 122 0.15 1.88 16.08
CA VAL A 122 -0.71 1.67 14.93
C VAL A 122 0.06 1.03 13.77
N ASN A 123 -0.27 -0.20 13.40
CA ASN A 123 0.20 -0.81 12.16
C ASN A 123 -0.50 -0.17 10.96
N LYS A 124 0.19 0.71 10.24
CA LYS A 124 -0.31 1.37 9.04
C LYS A 124 0.07 0.63 7.76
N SER A 125 1.19 -0.05 7.76
CA SER A 125 1.64 -0.89 6.65
C SER A 125 0.66 -2.02 6.39
N THR A 126 0.61 -2.48 5.12
CA THR A 126 -0.11 -3.71 4.77
C THR A 126 0.67 -4.91 5.30
N VAL A 127 0.09 -5.61 6.26
CA VAL A 127 0.72 -6.69 7.02
C VAL A 127 -0.17 -7.94 7.05
N PRO A 128 0.39 -9.16 7.12
CA PRO A 128 -0.35 -10.40 7.27
C PRO A 128 -1.22 -10.42 8.54
N VAL A 129 -2.29 -11.22 8.47
CA VAL A 129 -3.19 -11.45 9.60
C VAL A 129 -2.43 -12.02 10.79
N GLY A 130 -2.60 -11.40 11.96
CA GLY A 130 -1.90 -11.74 13.21
C GLY A 130 -0.66 -10.87 13.49
N THR A 131 -0.36 -9.88 12.65
CA THR A 131 0.78 -8.98 12.90
C THR A 131 0.55 -8.11 14.12
N ALA A 132 -0.66 -7.63 14.36
CA ALA A 132 -0.98 -6.87 15.57
C ALA A 132 -0.77 -7.70 16.84
N ASP A 133 -1.12 -9.00 16.82
CA ASP A 133 -0.84 -9.92 17.92
C ASP A 133 0.68 -10.06 18.14
N ALA A 134 1.46 -10.24 17.06
CA ALA A 134 2.91 -10.33 17.16
C ALA A 134 3.57 -9.05 17.71
N VAL A 135 3.08 -7.88 17.34
CA VAL A 135 3.54 -6.59 17.91
C VAL A 135 3.22 -6.53 19.40
N ARG A 136 2.01 -6.92 19.79
CA ARG A 136 1.58 -6.98 21.20
C ARG A 136 2.49 -7.91 22.03
N GLU A 137 2.72 -9.12 21.57
CA GLU A 137 3.59 -10.10 22.22
C GLU A 137 5.03 -9.57 22.40
N ILE A 138 5.58 -8.88 21.40
CA ILE A 138 6.90 -8.25 21.49
C ILE A 138 6.92 -7.22 22.62
N MET A 139 5.91 -6.39 22.75
CA MET A 139 5.85 -5.34 23.76
C MET A 139 5.62 -5.91 25.16
N GLU A 140 4.71 -6.87 25.30
CA GLU A 140 4.48 -7.57 26.56
C GLU A 140 5.72 -8.33 27.06
N SER A 141 6.54 -8.87 26.13
CA SER A 141 7.81 -9.53 26.49
C SER A 141 8.83 -8.59 27.15
N ARG A 142 8.66 -7.25 27.01
CA ARG A 142 9.43 -6.20 27.70
C ARG A 142 8.72 -5.66 28.95
N LYS A 143 7.73 -6.39 29.46
CA LYS A 143 6.96 -6.06 30.67
C LYS A 143 6.07 -4.82 30.56
N LEU A 144 5.66 -4.45 29.36
CA LEU A 144 4.63 -3.45 29.15
C LEU A 144 3.24 -4.11 29.22
N ASN A 145 2.28 -3.42 29.81
CA ASN A 145 0.92 -3.92 30.05
C ASN A 145 -0.04 -3.35 28.99
N VAL A 146 -0.73 -4.24 28.28
CA VAL A 146 -1.80 -3.85 27.36
C VAL A 146 -2.94 -3.14 28.12
N GLY A 147 -3.43 -2.04 27.57
CA GLY A 147 -4.47 -1.21 28.17
C GLY A 147 -3.99 -0.20 29.22
N GLU A 148 -2.81 -0.41 29.79
CA GLU A 148 -2.18 0.50 30.78
C GLU A 148 -1.08 1.33 30.13
N ASP A 149 -0.06 0.68 29.56
CA ASP A 149 1.09 1.31 28.92
C ASP A 149 0.88 1.53 27.43
N PHE A 150 0.22 0.58 26.76
CA PHE A 150 -0.03 0.66 25.33
C PHE A 150 -1.25 -0.14 24.88
N ASP A 151 -1.72 0.20 23.66
CA ASP A 151 -2.61 -0.64 22.85
C ASP A 151 -2.10 -0.74 21.43
N VAL A 152 -2.42 -1.83 20.73
CA VAL A 152 -2.09 -2.04 19.32
C VAL A 152 -3.33 -1.88 18.47
N VAL A 153 -3.17 -1.16 17.34
CA VAL A 153 -4.22 -0.94 16.35
C VAL A 153 -3.73 -1.38 14.98
N SER A 154 -4.56 -2.07 14.21
CA SER A 154 -4.38 -2.27 12.79
C SER A 154 -5.18 -1.22 12.02
N ASN A 155 -4.51 -0.37 11.23
CA ASN A 155 -5.17 0.69 10.48
C ASN A 155 -4.64 0.71 9.03
N PRO A 156 -5.06 -0.25 8.21
CA PRO A 156 -4.60 -0.36 6.84
C PRO A 156 -4.97 0.87 6.01
N GLU A 157 -4.15 1.19 5.03
CA GLU A 157 -4.37 2.26 4.07
C GLU A 157 -5.07 1.74 2.81
N PHE A 158 -5.78 2.62 2.10
CA PHE A 158 -6.42 2.34 0.82
C PHE A 158 -6.06 3.42 -0.21
N LEU A 159 -4.83 3.91 -0.14
CA LEU A 159 -4.30 4.98 -0.97
C LEU A 159 -3.96 4.46 -2.38
N ARG A 160 -4.21 5.30 -3.37
CA ARG A 160 -3.81 5.04 -4.75
C ARG A 160 -2.68 5.99 -5.12
N GLU A 161 -1.53 5.46 -5.49
CA GLU A 161 -0.41 6.27 -5.98
C GLU A 161 -0.86 7.24 -7.08
N GLY A 162 -0.34 8.47 -7.04
CA GLY A 162 -0.73 9.56 -7.94
C GLY A 162 -1.96 10.38 -7.52
N VAL A 163 -2.76 9.87 -6.59
CA VAL A 163 -3.93 10.56 -5.99
C VAL A 163 -4.06 10.30 -4.48
N ALA A 164 -2.99 9.85 -3.83
CA ALA A 164 -2.98 9.41 -2.44
C ALA A 164 -3.30 10.55 -1.46
N VAL A 165 -2.84 11.76 -1.73
CA VAL A 165 -3.21 12.93 -0.91
C VAL A 165 -4.73 13.15 -0.93
N ALA A 166 -5.35 13.08 -2.11
CA ALA A 166 -6.80 13.25 -2.24
C ALA A 166 -7.57 12.11 -1.56
N ASP A 167 -7.11 10.86 -1.73
CA ASP A 167 -7.69 9.68 -1.09
C ASP A 167 -7.59 9.75 0.43
N PHE A 168 -6.46 10.24 0.96
CA PHE A 168 -6.27 10.39 2.41
C PHE A 168 -7.14 11.51 2.99
N MET A 169 -7.21 12.65 2.29
CA MET A 169 -7.98 13.82 2.75
C MET A 169 -9.50 13.60 2.68
N LYS A 170 -9.97 12.66 1.84
CA LYS A 170 -11.39 12.32 1.68
C LYS A 170 -11.54 10.81 1.49
N PRO A 171 -11.26 10.01 2.54
CA PRO A 171 -11.32 8.56 2.42
C PRO A 171 -12.77 8.09 2.26
N GLU A 172 -13.01 7.12 1.40
CA GLU A 172 -14.32 6.47 1.27
C GLU A 172 -14.71 5.71 2.54
N ARG A 173 -13.75 5.24 3.28
CA ARG A 173 -13.84 4.61 4.60
C ARG A 173 -12.51 4.64 5.32
N VAL A 174 -12.58 4.57 6.64
CA VAL A 174 -11.42 4.29 7.50
C VAL A 174 -11.67 2.96 8.22
N VAL A 175 -10.69 2.07 8.24
CA VAL A 175 -10.76 0.80 8.96
C VAL A 175 -9.83 0.87 10.16
N VAL A 176 -10.37 0.59 11.34
CA VAL A 176 -9.64 0.58 12.62
C VAL A 176 -9.85 -0.77 13.27
N GLY A 177 -8.79 -1.55 13.35
CA GLY A 177 -8.78 -2.86 13.99
C GLY A 177 -8.20 -2.77 15.40
N THR A 178 -9.05 -2.85 16.40
CA THR A 178 -8.63 -2.91 17.81
C THR A 178 -9.75 -3.44 18.70
N ARG A 179 -9.38 -4.12 19.78
CA ARG A 179 -10.29 -4.54 20.85
C ARG A 179 -10.37 -3.54 21.99
N SER A 180 -9.48 -2.54 22.01
CA SER A 180 -9.46 -1.46 23.01
C SER A 180 -10.41 -0.34 22.63
N GLU A 181 -11.45 -0.10 23.43
CA GLU A 181 -12.35 1.04 23.20
C GLU A 181 -11.60 2.38 23.35
N ARG A 182 -10.65 2.45 24.28
CA ARG A 182 -9.80 3.64 24.45
C ARG A 182 -9.00 3.95 23.20
N ALA A 183 -8.35 2.95 22.60
CA ALA A 183 -7.62 3.12 21.35
C ALA A 183 -8.57 3.45 20.18
N ALA A 184 -9.76 2.83 20.13
CA ALA A 184 -10.77 3.12 19.12
C ALA A 184 -11.24 4.58 19.15
N GLU A 185 -11.50 5.15 20.35
CA GLU A 185 -11.89 6.55 20.51
C GLU A 185 -10.77 7.53 20.10
N ILE A 186 -9.51 7.21 20.43
CA ILE A 186 -8.36 7.99 19.96
C ILE A 186 -8.29 7.99 18.44
N MET A 187 -8.43 6.82 17.81
CA MET A 187 -8.43 6.71 16.35
C MET A 187 -9.62 7.41 15.69
N ARG A 188 -10.81 7.35 16.30
CA ARG A 188 -11.98 8.14 15.82
C ARG A 188 -11.67 9.64 15.86
N THR A 189 -11.10 10.13 16.96
CA THR A 189 -10.72 11.55 17.10
C THR A 189 -9.73 11.98 16.01
N ILE A 190 -8.76 11.14 15.68
CA ILE A 190 -7.76 11.42 14.62
C ILE A 190 -8.43 11.48 13.24
N TYR A 191 -9.35 10.56 12.94
CA TYR A 191 -9.94 10.45 11.61
C TYR A 191 -11.24 11.25 11.41
N GLU A 192 -11.89 11.71 12.46
CA GLU A 192 -13.12 12.52 12.37
C GLU A 192 -13.02 13.72 11.39
N PRO A 193 -11.92 14.49 11.39
CA PRO A 193 -11.78 15.61 10.44
C PRO A 193 -11.84 15.19 8.97
N PHE A 194 -11.44 13.97 8.64
CA PHE A 194 -11.35 13.45 7.27
C PHE A 194 -12.69 12.90 6.77
N VAL A 195 -13.57 12.48 7.67
CA VAL A 195 -14.84 11.80 7.34
C VAL A 195 -16.09 12.68 7.57
N ARG A 196 -15.92 13.99 7.68
CA ARG A 196 -17.03 14.96 7.88
C ARG A 196 -18.14 14.90 6.83
N GLN A 197 -17.88 14.25 5.70
CA GLN A 197 -18.86 14.05 4.63
C GLN A 197 -19.78 12.85 4.87
N GLY A 198 -19.66 12.17 6.02
CA GLY A 198 -20.49 11.03 6.40
C GLY A 198 -19.91 9.66 6.00
N ASN A 199 -18.65 9.60 5.54
CA ASN A 199 -17.98 8.34 5.27
C ASN A 199 -17.67 7.61 6.60
N PRO A 200 -17.78 6.27 6.66
CA PRO A 200 -17.70 5.53 7.91
C PRO A 200 -16.28 5.36 8.42
N ILE A 201 -16.13 5.40 9.75
CA ILE A 201 -15.01 4.78 10.46
C ILE A 201 -15.50 3.42 10.96
N LEU A 202 -14.96 2.34 10.40
CA LEU A 202 -15.33 0.97 10.72
C LEU A 202 -14.38 0.45 11.79
N VAL A 203 -14.90 0.20 12.99
CA VAL A 203 -14.14 -0.43 14.08
C VAL A 203 -14.42 -1.92 14.09
N MET A 204 -13.36 -2.72 14.13
CA MET A 204 -13.43 -4.18 14.16
C MET A 204 -12.22 -4.73 14.92
N ASP A 205 -12.09 -6.05 15.08
CA ASP A 205 -10.87 -6.63 15.62
C ASP A 205 -9.68 -6.50 14.67
N GLU A 206 -8.47 -6.64 15.19
CA GLU A 206 -7.22 -6.41 14.47
C GLU A 206 -7.07 -7.36 13.27
N ARG A 207 -7.39 -8.65 13.46
CA ARG A 207 -7.27 -9.68 12.40
C ARG A 207 -8.24 -9.43 11.24
N SER A 208 -9.46 -9.03 11.56
CA SER A 208 -10.47 -8.65 10.55
C SER A 208 -10.03 -7.41 9.77
N SER A 209 -9.41 -6.43 10.43
CA SER A 209 -8.85 -5.25 9.80
C SER A 209 -7.71 -5.59 8.84
N GLU A 210 -6.76 -6.42 9.28
CA GLU A 210 -5.64 -6.90 8.46
C GLU A 210 -6.16 -7.68 7.24
N MET A 211 -7.10 -8.60 7.43
CA MET A 211 -7.73 -9.37 6.35
C MET A 211 -8.47 -8.45 5.35
N THR A 212 -9.13 -7.40 5.83
CA THR A 212 -9.90 -6.48 4.97
C THR A 212 -9.03 -5.85 3.89
N LYS A 213 -7.79 -5.47 4.21
CA LYS A 213 -6.86 -4.90 3.21
C LYS A 213 -6.49 -5.89 2.13
N TYR A 214 -6.10 -7.10 2.51
CA TYR A 214 -5.72 -8.14 1.56
C TYR A 214 -6.91 -8.58 0.70
N ALA A 215 -8.07 -8.78 1.31
CA ALA A 215 -9.29 -9.14 0.59
C ALA A 215 -9.69 -8.08 -0.43
N ALA A 216 -9.63 -6.79 -0.05
CA ALA A 216 -9.95 -5.68 -0.95
C ALA A 216 -8.99 -5.66 -2.16
N ASN A 217 -7.68 -5.70 -1.95
CA ASN A 217 -6.71 -5.66 -3.03
C ASN A 217 -6.79 -6.91 -3.92
N SER A 218 -7.00 -8.09 -3.34
CA SER A 218 -7.18 -9.33 -4.09
C SER A 218 -8.46 -9.33 -4.92
N PHE A 219 -9.55 -8.76 -4.41
CA PHE A 219 -10.78 -8.63 -5.18
C PHE A 219 -10.64 -7.67 -6.36
N LEU A 220 -9.94 -6.55 -6.18
CA LEU A 220 -9.66 -5.62 -7.27
C LEU A 220 -8.76 -6.26 -8.34
N ALA A 221 -7.74 -7.02 -7.96
CA ALA A 221 -6.91 -7.79 -8.88
C ALA A 221 -7.74 -8.86 -9.63
N THR A 222 -8.68 -9.51 -8.94
CA THR A 222 -9.62 -10.47 -9.56
C THR A 222 -10.45 -9.81 -10.64
N LYS A 223 -10.99 -8.61 -10.41
CA LYS A 223 -11.75 -7.86 -11.43
C LYS A 223 -10.92 -7.59 -12.67
N ILE A 224 -9.64 -7.22 -12.51
CA ILE A 224 -8.74 -6.96 -13.64
C ILE A 224 -8.44 -8.25 -14.41
N SER A 225 -8.07 -9.34 -13.72
CA SER A 225 -7.82 -10.62 -14.38
C SER A 225 -9.08 -11.15 -15.09
N PHE A 226 -10.25 -11.03 -14.45
CA PHE A 226 -11.52 -11.44 -15.04
C PHE A 226 -11.83 -10.68 -16.33
N ILE A 227 -11.70 -9.34 -16.35
CA ILE A 227 -12.02 -8.59 -17.56
C ILE A 227 -10.97 -8.79 -18.66
N ASN A 228 -9.72 -9.12 -18.32
CA ASN A 228 -8.70 -9.51 -19.27
C ASN A 228 -9.05 -10.84 -19.96
N GLU A 229 -9.49 -11.86 -19.21
CA GLU A 229 -9.97 -13.12 -19.78
C GLU A 229 -11.19 -12.90 -20.68
N VAL A 230 -12.16 -12.07 -20.24
CA VAL A 230 -13.33 -11.70 -21.07
C VAL A 230 -12.89 -10.99 -22.36
N ALA A 231 -11.90 -10.10 -22.28
CA ALA A 231 -11.38 -9.41 -23.46
C ALA A 231 -10.74 -10.38 -24.46
N ASN A 232 -9.92 -11.31 -23.99
CA ASN A 232 -9.31 -12.32 -24.81
C ASN A 232 -10.38 -13.20 -25.48
N LEU A 233 -11.41 -13.62 -24.76
CA LEU A 233 -12.53 -14.39 -25.32
C LEU A 233 -13.34 -13.56 -26.34
N CYS A 234 -13.57 -12.27 -26.08
CA CYS A 234 -14.27 -11.39 -27.01
C CYS A 234 -13.57 -11.32 -28.38
N GLU A 235 -12.25 -11.32 -28.40
CA GLU A 235 -11.49 -11.36 -29.69
C GLU A 235 -11.77 -12.65 -30.47
N GLU A 236 -11.82 -13.78 -29.80
CA GLU A 236 -12.09 -15.08 -30.44
C GLU A 236 -13.52 -15.21 -30.99
N VAL A 237 -14.51 -14.67 -30.28
CA VAL A 237 -15.93 -14.77 -30.67
C VAL A 237 -16.44 -13.55 -31.46
N GLY A 238 -15.58 -12.56 -31.73
CA GLY A 238 -15.95 -11.35 -32.47
C GLY A 238 -16.84 -10.38 -31.67
N ALA A 239 -16.80 -10.41 -30.34
CA ALA A 239 -17.51 -9.47 -29.47
C ALA A 239 -16.65 -8.22 -29.15
N ASN A 240 -17.31 -7.12 -28.78
CA ASN A 240 -16.64 -5.89 -28.37
C ASN A 240 -16.57 -5.78 -26.85
N VAL A 241 -15.38 -5.95 -26.29
CA VAL A 241 -15.17 -5.91 -24.83
C VAL A 241 -15.57 -4.58 -24.20
N ASP A 242 -15.46 -3.44 -24.89
CA ASP A 242 -15.88 -2.14 -24.36
C ASP A 242 -17.40 -2.05 -24.19
N GLN A 243 -18.17 -2.70 -25.06
CA GLN A 243 -19.61 -2.80 -24.89
C GLN A 243 -19.98 -3.79 -23.78
N VAL A 244 -19.27 -4.92 -23.69
CA VAL A 244 -19.47 -5.91 -22.64
C VAL A 244 -19.21 -5.31 -21.26
N ARG A 245 -18.06 -4.65 -21.06
CA ARG A 245 -17.71 -4.02 -19.78
C ARG A 245 -18.67 -2.89 -19.38
N LYS A 246 -19.19 -2.12 -20.35
CA LYS A 246 -20.24 -1.11 -20.09
C LYS A 246 -21.53 -1.80 -19.64
N GLY A 247 -21.93 -2.86 -20.33
CA GLY A 247 -23.13 -3.60 -20.02
C GLY A 247 -23.12 -4.16 -18.59
N ILE A 248 -22.07 -4.89 -18.23
CA ILE A 248 -21.95 -5.47 -16.89
C ILE A 248 -21.67 -4.41 -15.80
N GLY A 249 -20.92 -3.36 -16.13
CA GLY A 249 -20.52 -2.32 -15.16
C GLY A 249 -21.65 -1.38 -14.76
N LEU A 250 -22.74 -1.31 -15.54
CA LEU A 250 -23.95 -0.56 -15.16
C LEU A 250 -24.79 -1.27 -14.10
N ASP A 251 -24.57 -2.56 -13.87
CA ASP A 251 -25.16 -3.25 -12.74
C ASP A 251 -24.49 -2.74 -11.45
N SER A 252 -25.28 -2.14 -10.55
CA SER A 252 -24.77 -1.58 -9.28
C SER A 252 -24.09 -2.60 -8.37
N ARG A 253 -24.41 -3.89 -8.53
CA ARG A 253 -23.78 -5.00 -7.79
C ARG A 253 -22.35 -5.26 -8.28
N ILE A 254 -22.00 -4.87 -9.51
CA ILE A 254 -20.69 -5.06 -10.14
C ILE A 254 -19.89 -3.76 -10.13
N GLY A 255 -20.48 -2.68 -10.64
CA GLY A 255 -19.83 -1.37 -10.79
C GLY A 255 -18.76 -1.33 -11.89
N ASN A 256 -18.45 -0.13 -12.39
CA ASN A 256 -17.56 0.07 -13.54
C ASN A 256 -16.06 0.02 -13.20
N LEU A 257 -15.68 0.24 -11.93
CA LEU A 257 -14.28 0.35 -11.56
C LEU A 257 -13.55 -0.99 -11.62
N PHE A 258 -12.29 -0.96 -12.06
CA PHE A 258 -11.41 -2.12 -12.23
C PHE A 258 -11.87 -3.13 -13.30
N LEU A 259 -12.77 -2.74 -14.20
CA LEU A 259 -13.18 -3.51 -15.36
C LEU A 259 -12.60 -2.93 -16.67
N TYR A 260 -11.33 -2.58 -16.65
CA TYR A 260 -10.61 -2.08 -17.83
C TYR A 260 -9.57 -3.11 -18.25
N PRO A 261 -9.74 -3.76 -19.44
CA PRO A 261 -8.76 -4.72 -19.93
C PRO A 261 -7.47 -4.03 -20.32
N GLY A 262 -6.36 -4.73 -20.19
CA GLY A 262 -5.03 -4.23 -20.51
C GLY A 262 -3.99 -5.36 -20.48
N ILE A 263 -2.72 -4.97 -20.41
CA ILE A 263 -1.57 -5.88 -20.47
C ILE A 263 -1.23 -6.50 -19.09
N GLY A 264 -2.18 -6.56 -18.17
CA GLY A 264 -2.01 -7.06 -16.81
C GLY A 264 -1.84 -5.95 -15.77
N PHE A 265 -1.91 -6.31 -14.50
CA PHE A 265 -1.65 -5.40 -13.38
C PHE A 265 -0.21 -5.51 -12.89
N GLY A 266 0.28 -4.42 -12.31
CA GLY A 266 1.59 -4.29 -11.68
C GLY A 266 1.53 -3.36 -10.47
N GLY A 267 2.65 -2.69 -10.19
CA GLY A 267 2.81 -1.81 -9.05
C GLY A 267 3.20 -2.56 -7.78
N SER A 268 3.45 -1.79 -6.74
CA SER A 268 3.96 -2.29 -5.46
C SER A 268 2.93 -3.05 -4.60
N CYS A 269 1.63 -2.94 -4.92
CA CYS A 269 0.56 -3.44 -4.05
C CYS A 269 -0.06 -4.75 -4.56
N PHE A 270 -0.72 -4.77 -5.72
CA PHE A 270 -1.51 -5.94 -6.14
C PHE A 270 -0.69 -7.21 -6.26
N PRO A 271 0.47 -7.25 -6.95
CA PRO A 271 1.23 -8.49 -7.04
C PRO A 271 1.64 -9.03 -5.67
N LYS A 272 2.17 -8.13 -4.82
CA LYS A 272 2.62 -8.47 -3.47
C LYS A 272 1.47 -8.95 -2.56
N ASP A 273 0.36 -8.22 -2.55
CA ASP A 273 -0.73 -8.48 -1.60
C ASP A 273 -1.52 -9.75 -1.97
N VAL A 274 -1.73 -10.01 -3.28
CA VAL A 274 -2.36 -11.26 -3.74
C VAL A 274 -1.48 -12.45 -3.39
N GLN A 275 -0.14 -12.37 -3.62
CA GLN A 275 0.79 -13.41 -3.23
C GLN A 275 0.83 -13.63 -1.71
N ALA A 276 0.84 -12.55 -0.92
CA ALA A 276 0.85 -12.65 0.54
C ALA A 276 -0.43 -13.29 1.09
N LEU A 277 -1.60 -12.96 0.53
CA LEU A 277 -2.86 -13.61 0.93
C LEU A 277 -2.89 -15.09 0.54
N LYS A 278 -2.40 -15.42 -0.68
CA LYS A 278 -2.25 -16.82 -1.10
C LYS A 278 -1.33 -17.57 -0.15
N ARG A 279 -0.19 -16.99 0.21
CA ARG A 279 0.77 -17.60 1.15
C ARG A 279 0.15 -17.80 2.53
N THR A 280 -0.58 -16.81 3.03
CA THR A 280 -1.33 -16.95 4.29
C THR A 280 -2.31 -18.12 4.22
N ALA A 281 -3.06 -18.26 3.11
CA ALA A 281 -3.98 -19.39 2.93
C ALA A 281 -3.23 -20.74 3.00
N ASP A 282 -2.08 -20.87 2.31
CA ASP A 282 -1.25 -22.07 2.31
C ASP A 282 -0.75 -22.44 3.71
N GLU A 283 -0.35 -21.44 4.53
CA GLU A 283 0.10 -21.65 5.91
C GLU A 283 -1.00 -22.22 6.83
N TYR A 284 -2.26 -21.91 6.51
CA TYR A 284 -3.43 -22.49 7.19
C TYR A 284 -4.00 -23.74 6.49
N GLY A 285 -3.32 -24.25 5.45
CA GLY A 285 -3.77 -25.42 4.69
C GLY A 285 -5.02 -25.18 3.84
N TYR A 286 -5.30 -23.92 3.51
CA TYR A 286 -6.47 -23.54 2.71
C TYR A 286 -6.09 -23.31 1.24
N ASP A 287 -6.66 -24.11 0.34
CA ASP A 287 -6.46 -24.01 -1.11
C ASP A 287 -7.29 -22.86 -1.70
N PHE A 288 -6.69 -21.68 -1.87
CA PHE A 288 -7.37 -20.47 -2.36
C PHE A 288 -7.32 -20.41 -3.89
N LYS A 289 -8.10 -21.24 -4.57
CA LYS A 289 -8.12 -21.44 -6.02
C LYS A 289 -8.29 -20.17 -6.86
N ILE A 290 -9.13 -19.23 -6.41
CA ILE A 290 -9.35 -17.98 -7.14
C ILE A 290 -8.06 -17.16 -7.25
N LEU A 291 -7.25 -17.10 -6.19
CA LEU A 291 -6.00 -16.33 -6.21
C LEU A 291 -4.96 -16.98 -7.14
N ASP A 292 -4.88 -18.31 -7.18
CA ASP A 292 -4.04 -19.02 -8.14
C ASP A 292 -4.43 -18.67 -9.57
N ALA A 293 -5.73 -18.68 -9.89
CA ALA A 293 -6.22 -18.34 -11.20
C ALA A 293 -5.90 -16.86 -11.54
N VAL A 294 -6.08 -15.94 -10.60
CA VAL A 294 -5.79 -14.50 -10.79
C VAL A 294 -4.33 -14.26 -11.11
N LEU A 295 -3.40 -14.88 -10.37
CA LEU A 295 -1.96 -14.75 -10.60
C LEU A 295 -1.57 -15.34 -11.96
N ASN A 296 -2.02 -16.57 -12.26
CA ASN A 296 -1.71 -17.25 -13.53
C ASN A 296 -2.25 -16.47 -14.74
N VAL A 297 -3.45 -15.91 -14.66
CA VAL A 297 -4.03 -15.07 -15.72
C VAL A 297 -3.19 -13.81 -15.90
N ASN A 298 -2.80 -13.16 -14.82
CA ASN A 298 -1.99 -11.93 -14.89
C ASN A 298 -0.59 -12.18 -15.49
N ASP A 299 0.06 -13.27 -15.11
CA ASP A 299 1.39 -13.62 -15.65
C ASP A 299 1.33 -13.87 -17.15
N ARG A 300 0.31 -14.61 -17.62
CA ARG A 300 0.07 -14.82 -19.06
C ARG A 300 -0.25 -13.50 -19.77
N GLN A 301 -1.09 -12.66 -19.18
CA GLN A 301 -1.51 -11.39 -19.77
C GLN A 301 -0.34 -10.43 -19.99
N ARG A 302 0.64 -10.40 -19.08
CA ARG A 302 1.84 -9.55 -19.18
C ARG A 302 2.70 -9.84 -20.40
N ILE A 303 2.74 -11.08 -20.87
CA ILE A 303 3.55 -11.47 -22.04
C ILE A 303 2.76 -11.54 -23.35
N GLN A 304 1.45 -11.71 -23.29
CA GLN A 304 0.60 -11.92 -24.47
C GLN A 304 0.72 -10.80 -25.51
N MET A 305 0.94 -9.54 -25.10
CA MET A 305 1.14 -8.44 -26.03
C MET A 305 2.44 -8.60 -26.83
N ALA A 306 3.50 -9.05 -26.17
CA ALA A 306 4.76 -9.32 -26.86
C ALA A 306 4.59 -10.47 -27.87
N ASP A 307 3.91 -11.55 -27.50
CA ASP A 307 3.62 -12.69 -28.40
C ASP A 307 2.85 -12.25 -29.63
N ARG A 308 1.85 -11.37 -29.47
CA ARG A 308 1.08 -10.81 -30.58
C ARG A 308 1.96 -9.97 -31.52
N ILE A 309 2.82 -9.12 -30.96
CA ILE A 309 3.77 -8.32 -31.75
C ILE A 309 4.73 -9.23 -32.51
N VAL A 310 5.38 -10.18 -31.84
CA VAL A 310 6.31 -11.13 -32.48
C VAL A 310 5.62 -11.90 -33.61
N SER A 311 4.41 -12.42 -33.37
CA SER A 311 3.63 -13.15 -34.37
C SER A 311 3.28 -12.28 -35.59
N SER A 312 2.94 -11.01 -35.39
CA SER A 312 2.61 -10.08 -36.48
C SER A 312 3.79 -9.76 -37.41
N PHE A 313 5.03 -9.98 -36.92
CA PHE A 313 6.27 -9.87 -37.70
C PHE A 313 6.83 -11.22 -38.16
N GLY A 314 6.04 -12.29 -38.08
CA GLY A 314 6.45 -13.62 -38.59
C GLY A 314 7.39 -14.37 -37.65
N GLY A 315 7.42 -14.07 -36.37
CA GLY A 315 8.16 -14.83 -35.34
C GLY A 315 9.54 -14.27 -34.95
N SER A 316 10.02 -13.20 -35.63
CA SER A 316 11.30 -12.56 -35.29
C SER A 316 11.20 -11.04 -35.39
N LEU A 317 11.86 -10.37 -34.44
CA LEU A 317 11.99 -8.91 -34.44
C LEU A 317 13.42 -8.45 -34.70
N GLU A 318 14.26 -9.30 -35.28
CA GLU A 318 15.63 -8.93 -35.64
C GLU A 318 15.66 -7.75 -36.57
N GLY A 319 16.43 -6.70 -36.22
CA GLY A 319 16.50 -5.45 -36.99
C GLY A 319 15.27 -4.53 -36.88
N LYS A 320 14.25 -4.90 -36.08
CA LYS A 320 13.07 -4.06 -35.89
C LYS A 320 13.28 -3.10 -34.71
N ARG A 321 12.86 -1.85 -34.89
CA ARG A 321 12.82 -0.84 -33.84
C ARG A 321 11.41 -0.72 -33.29
N ILE A 322 11.24 -0.89 -31.98
CA ILE A 322 9.96 -0.79 -31.28
C ILE A 322 10.02 0.38 -30.30
N ALA A 323 9.07 1.30 -30.41
CA ALA A 323 8.91 2.38 -29.45
C ALA A 323 7.94 1.92 -28.34
N VAL A 324 8.36 2.13 -27.08
CA VAL A 324 7.54 1.86 -25.90
C VAL A 324 7.28 3.19 -25.19
N TRP A 325 6.01 3.53 -25.03
CA TRP A 325 5.60 4.77 -24.38
C TRP A 325 4.91 4.45 -23.05
N GLY A 326 5.61 4.78 -21.96
CA GLY A 326 5.22 4.47 -20.59
C GLY A 326 5.97 3.26 -20.03
N LEU A 327 6.70 3.47 -18.93
CA LEU A 327 7.43 2.44 -18.18
C LEU A 327 6.86 2.21 -16.79
N ALA A 328 6.25 3.25 -16.18
CA ALA A 328 5.52 3.13 -14.93
C ALA A 328 4.31 2.20 -15.07
N PHE A 329 3.91 1.56 -13.99
CA PHE A 329 2.80 0.58 -14.03
C PHE A 329 1.43 1.22 -14.33
N LYS A 330 1.31 2.54 -14.17
CA LYS A 330 0.13 3.37 -14.52
C LYS A 330 0.51 4.84 -14.64
N ALA A 331 -0.41 5.65 -15.14
CA ALA A 331 -0.25 7.11 -15.22
C ALA A 331 -0.16 7.77 -13.83
N ARG A 332 0.55 8.91 -13.76
CA ARG A 332 0.71 9.79 -12.58
C ARG A 332 1.50 9.17 -11.42
N THR A 333 2.41 8.26 -11.70
CA THR A 333 3.37 7.72 -10.74
C THR A 333 4.69 7.43 -11.46
N ASP A 334 5.78 7.44 -10.72
CA ASP A 334 7.11 7.01 -11.16
C ASP A 334 7.42 5.54 -10.75
N ASP A 335 6.43 4.83 -10.19
CA ASP A 335 6.62 3.45 -9.76
C ASP A 335 6.65 2.48 -10.95
N VAL A 336 7.79 1.87 -11.15
CA VAL A 336 8.06 0.87 -12.20
C VAL A 336 8.04 -0.57 -11.68
N ARG A 337 7.79 -0.79 -10.39
CA ARG A 337 7.80 -2.13 -9.79
C ARG A 337 6.70 -2.99 -10.39
N GLU A 338 7.06 -4.20 -10.80
CA GLU A 338 6.13 -5.15 -11.42
C GLU A 338 5.34 -4.55 -12.60
N SER A 339 5.87 -3.50 -13.25
CA SER A 339 5.22 -2.89 -14.40
C SER A 339 5.12 -3.88 -15.55
N PRO A 340 3.92 -4.09 -16.13
CA PRO A 340 3.75 -4.94 -17.30
C PRO A 340 4.62 -4.55 -18.49
N ALA A 341 4.97 -3.27 -18.64
CA ALA A 341 5.85 -2.78 -19.70
C ALA A 341 7.22 -3.46 -19.67
N HIS A 342 7.77 -3.73 -18.47
CA HIS A 342 9.06 -4.42 -18.34
C HIS A 342 9.01 -5.86 -18.86
N TYR A 343 7.93 -6.58 -18.58
CA TYR A 343 7.74 -7.95 -19.07
C TYR A 343 7.62 -7.96 -20.61
N VAL A 344 6.82 -7.06 -21.17
CA VAL A 344 6.69 -6.90 -22.63
C VAL A 344 8.05 -6.57 -23.27
N ILE A 345 8.80 -5.61 -22.70
CA ILE A 345 10.12 -5.21 -23.23
C ILE A 345 11.09 -6.41 -23.20
N GLN A 346 11.12 -7.18 -22.11
CA GLN A 346 12.01 -8.35 -22.02
C GLN A 346 11.72 -9.37 -23.11
N GLU A 347 10.45 -9.68 -23.38
CA GLU A 347 10.08 -10.63 -24.43
C GLU A 347 10.40 -10.10 -25.84
N LEU A 348 10.17 -8.81 -26.09
CA LEU A 348 10.53 -8.19 -27.37
C LEU A 348 12.05 -8.18 -27.61
N LEU A 349 12.86 -7.93 -26.55
CA LEU A 349 14.31 -8.00 -26.62
C LEU A 349 14.80 -9.45 -26.92
N LYS A 350 14.20 -10.46 -26.29
CA LYS A 350 14.48 -11.88 -26.58
C LYS A 350 14.21 -12.24 -28.04
N ALA A 351 13.18 -11.61 -28.64
CA ALA A 351 12.83 -11.80 -30.05
C ALA A 351 13.72 -11.00 -31.03
N GLY A 352 14.72 -10.24 -30.55
CA GLY A 352 15.69 -9.49 -31.35
C GLY A 352 15.34 -8.03 -31.61
N ALA A 353 14.34 -7.46 -30.96
CA ALA A 353 13.95 -6.06 -31.14
C ALA A 353 14.99 -5.07 -30.57
N GLN A 354 15.07 -3.89 -31.19
CA GLN A 354 15.73 -2.71 -30.62
C GLN A 354 14.64 -1.85 -29.94
N ILE A 355 14.76 -1.63 -28.64
CA ILE A 355 13.75 -0.88 -27.88
C ILE A 355 14.17 0.56 -27.67
N HIS A 356 13.24 1.48 -27.94
CA HIS A 356 13.32 2.89 -27.60
C HIS A 356 12.14 3.19 -26.65
N ALA A 357 12.43 3.48 -25.40
CA ALA A 357 11.41 3.73 -24.39
C ALA A 357 11.42 5.18 -23.93
N PHE A 358 10.22 5.71 -23.61
CA PHE A 358 10.01 7.04 -23.06
C PHE A 358 8.92 6.99 -21.97
N ASP A 359 9.18 7.70 -20.84
CA ASP A 359 8.21 7.90 -19.72
C ASP A 359 8.32 9.33 -19.19
#